data_f68ec5d034834f83f1c93db6cebaa642
#
_entry.id   f68ec5d034834f83f1c93db6cebaa642
#
_cell.length_a   1.000
_cell.length_b   1.000
_cell.length_c   1.000
_cell.angle_alpha   90.00
_cell.angle_beta   90.00
_cell.angle_gamma   90.00
#
_symmetry.space_group_name_H-M   'P 1'
#
loop_
_entity.id
_entity.type
_entity.pdbx_description
1 polymer ?
#
loop_
_entity_poly.entity_id
_entity_poly.type
_entity_poly.pdbx_seq_one_letter_code
_entity_poly.pdbx_strand_id
1 'polypeptide(L)'
;RRQSAPSSDSAWKWVEWNVVVMIAARMHSTRLPGKALLDIEGKPALLHLLSRLRRASVPKAVVLCTSTHPDDQVLQPLAEQAGVGFFAGSEDDVMQRFLDAAEREQAEHVVRVTGDDLLVDPAYLDRLVLHHIREGAEYSCMPGLPKGMECEAVSVEALKKAKRLAEDSSWSEYMTWYLKVPEVFR
;
A
#
# COMPACT_ATOMS: atom_id res chain seq x y z
N ARG A 1 -30.50 9.27 -23.18
CA ARG A 1 -29.73 10.54 -23.11
C ARG A 1 -28.42 10.20 -22.39
N ARG A 2 -27.30 10.18 -23.13
CA ARG A 2 -25.96 10.05 -22.55
C ARG A 2 -25.67 11.35 -21.82
N GLN A 3 -25.45 11.29 -20.50
CA GLN A 3 -24.88 12.40 -19.76
C GLN A 3 -23.41 12.51 -20.20
N SER A 4 -23.09 13.63 -20.81
CA SER A 4 -21.72 14.00 -21.16
C SER A 4 -20.93 14.21 -19.85
N ALA A 5 -19.77 13.55 -19.74
CA ALA A 5 -18.83 13.80 -18.67
C ALA A 5 -18.43 15.28 -18.60
N PRO A 6 -18.28 15.87 -17.41
CA PRO A 6 -17.85 17.26 -17.29
C PRO A 6 -16.42 17.39 -17.81
N SER A 7 -16.28 18.20 -18.84
CA SER A 7 -14.99 18.63 -19.38
C SER A 7 -14.49 19.80 -18.53
N SER A 8 -13.63 19.55 -17.57
CA SER A 8 -12.61 20.50 -17.08
C SER A 8 -11.81 19.89 -15.93
N ASP A 9 -10.51 20.06 -15.96
CA ASP A 9 -9.54 19.70 -14.90
C ASP A 9 -9.84 20.28 -13.50
N SER A 10 -10.89 21.06 -13.35
CA SER A 10 -11.25 21.74 -12.11
C SER A 10 -12.21 20.97 -11.21
N ALA A 11 -12.94 19.97 -11.73
CA ALA A 11 -13.95 19.23 -10.95
C ALA A 11 -13.35 18.25 -9.94
N TRP A 12 -12.12 17.77 -10.19
CA TRP A 12 -11.44 16.80 -9.33
C TRP A 12 -10.82 17.39 -8.06
N LYS A 13 -10.69 18.71 -8.00
CA LYS A 13 -10.06 19.43 -6.87
C LYS A 13 -10.88 19.41 -5.57
N TRP A 14 -12.13 18.94 -5.61
CA TRP A 14 -13.04 19.05 -4.45
C TRP A 14 -13.47 17.71 -3.87
N VAL A 15 -13.06 16.58 -4.46
CA VAL A 15 -13.31 15.26 -3.87
C VAL A 15 -12.06 14.91 -3.06
N GLU A 16 -12.17 15.00 -1.74
CA GLU A 16 -11.11 14.55 -0.82
C GLU A 16 -11.16 13.03 -0.72
N TRP A 17 -10.43 12.35 -1.59
CA TRP A 17 -10.25 10.91 -1.49
C TRP A 17 -9.40 10.54 -0.28
N ASN A 18 -9.85 9.56 0.52
CA ASN A 18 -9.06 9.05 1.61
C ASN A 18 -8.12 7.94 1.10
N VAL A 19 -6.93 8.34 0.69
CA VAL A 19 -5.87 7.45 0.21
C VAL A 19 -4.84 7.22 1.30
N VAL A 20 -4.52 5.97 1.59
CA VAL A 20 -3.53 5.59 2.61
C VAL A 20 -2.43 4.73 1.98
N VAL A 21 -1.17 5.09 2.21
CA VAL A 21 -0.04 4.21 1.87
C VAL A 21 0.13 3.18 2.97
N MET A 22 0.10 1.91 2.60
CA MET A 22 0.28 0.79 3.53
C MET A 22 1.52 0.00 3.17
N ILE A 23 2.48 -0.06 4.09
CA ILE A 23 3.74 -0.76 3.91
C ILE A 23 3.64 -2.13 4.59
N ALA A 24 3.71 -3.21 3.81
CA ALA A 24 3.79 -4.56 4.35
C ALA A 24 5.24 -4.87 4.74
N ALA A 25 5.51 -5.03 6.03
CA ALA A 25 6.81 -5.48 6.52
C ALA A 25 6.64 -6.45 7.67
N ARG A 26 7.55 -7.43 7.77
CA ARG A 26 7.65 -8.37 8.89
C ARG A 26 9.09 -8.82 9.07
N MET A 27 9.43 -9.30 10.26
CA MET A 27 10.78 -9.77 10.59
C MET A 27 11.09 -11.12 9.94
N HIS A 28 10.10 -12.00 9.87
CA HIS A 28 10.23 -13.33 9.28
C HIS A 28 10.07 -13.28 7.75
N SER A 29 11.16 -12.94 7.07
CA SER A 29 11.27 -13.08 5.61
C SER A 29 11.98 -14.39 5.30
N THR A 30 11.40 -15.23 4.44
CA THR A 30 11.98 -16.52 4.06
C THR A 30 13.32 -16.37 3.33
N ARG A 31 13.48 -15.35 2.50
CA ARG A 31 14.69 -15.10 1.71
C ARG A 31 15.78 -14.37 2.48
N LEU A 32 15.41 -13.41 3.32
CA LEU A 32 16.36 -12.61 4.10
C LEU A 32 15.69 -12.19 5.43
N PRO A 33 15.80 -13.02 6.48
CA PRO A 33 15.27 -12.69 7.81
C PRO A 33 15.84 -11.37 8.33
N GLY A 34 15.00 -10.57 8.97
CA GLY A 34 15.42 -9.32 9.58
C GLY A 34 15.77 -8.20 8.59
N LYS A 35 15.50 -8.36 7.29
CA LYS A 35 15.87 -7.38 6.25
C LYS A 35 15.39 -5.95 6.55
N ALA A 36 14.27 -5.80 7.23
CA ALA A 36 13.73 -4.50 7.62
C ALA A 36 14.68 -3.69 8.52
N LEU A 37 15.50 -4.38 9.32
CA LEU A 37 16.43 -3.79 10.28
C LEU A 37 17.89 -3.74 9.77
N LEU A 38 18.18 -4.21 8.56
CA LEU A 38 19.54 -4.13 8.01
C LEU A 38 20.01 -2.68 8.00
N ASP A 39 21.22 -2.47 8.46
CA ASP A 39 21.83 -1.14 8.49
C ASP A 39 22.19 -0.66 7.08
N ILE A 40 21.71 0.53 6.75
CA ILE A 40 22.12 1.28 5.56
C ILE A 40 22.52 2.68 6.03
N GLU A 41 23.79 3.00 5.93
CA GLU A 41 24.32 4.32 6.32
C GLU A 41 23.90 4.73 7.76
N GLY A 42 23.98 3.80 8.71
CA GLY A 42 23.66 4.04 10.12
C GLY A 42 22.18 4.08 10.46
N LYS A 43 21.31 3.62 9.57
CA LYS A 43 19.85 3.57 9.79
C LYS A 43 19.25 2.27 9.29
N PRO A 44 18.21 1.72 9.96
CA PRO A 44 17.46 0.58 9.45
C PRO A 44 16.92 0.82 8.04
N ALA A 45 17.01 -0.19 7.17
CA ALA A 45 16.52 -0.13 5.80
C ALA A 45 15.06 0.34 5.71
N LEU A 46 14.19 -0.20 6.56
CA LEU A 46 12.78 0.20 6.60
C LEU A 46 12.60 1.68 6.94
N LEU A 47 13.43 2.25 7.81
CA LEU A 47 13.33 3.66 8.20
C LEU A 47 13.60 4.60 7.01
N HIS A 48 14.51 4.21 6.09
CA HIS A 48 14.71 4.96 4.84
C HIS A 48 13.44 4.99 3.99
N LEU A 49 12.76 3.84 3.84
CA LEU A 49 11.52 3.74 3.09
C LEU A 49 10.40 4.59 3.72
N LEU A 50 10.17 4.42 5.03
CA LEU A 50 9.14 5.17 5.76
C LEU A 50 9.34 6.69 5.63
N SER A 51 10.58 7.16 5.86
CA SER A 51 10.94 8.57 5.74
C SER A 51 10.76 9.11 4.33
N ARG A 52 10.99 8.27 3.32
CA ARG A 52 10.79 8.62 1.91
C ARG A 52 9.30 8.75 1.57
N LEU A 53 8.49 7.77 1.95
CA LEU A 53 7.06 7.73 1.63
C LEU A 53 6.26 8.85 2.31
N ARG A 54 6.69 9.32 3.48
CA ARG A 54 6.12 10.52 4.10
C ARG A 54 6.19 11.79 3.25
N ARG A 55 7.01 11.81 2.22
CA ARG A 55 7.16 12.95 1.30
C ARG A 55 6.12 12.93 0.17
N ALA A 56 5.33 11.88 0.04
CA ALA A 56 4.19 11.83 -0.87
C ALA A 56 3.15 12.88 -0.44
N SER A 57 2.52 13.53 -1.41
CA SER A 57 1.65 14.69 -1.19
C SER A 57 0.16 14.35 -1.32
N VAL A 58 -0.17 13.29 -2.05
CA VAL A 58 -1.57 12.90 -2.32
C VAL A 58 -2.16 12.04 -1.21
N PRO A 59 -1.46 11.02 -0.68
CA PRO A 59 -1.99 10.21 0.42
C PRO A 59 -2.16 11.02 1.71
N LYS A 60 -3.25 10.76 2.44
CA LYS A 60 -3.53 11.40 3.74
C LYS A 60 -2.68 10.82 4.87
N ALA A 61 -2.31 9.54 4.77
CA ALA A 61 -1.53 8.86 5.79
C ALA A 61 -0.59 7.82 5.16
N VAL A 62 0.45 7.51 5.93
CA VAL A 62 1.37 6.38 5.68
C VAL A 62 1.31 5.49 6.91
N VAL A 63 1.07 4.20 6.74
CA VAL A 63 0.92 3.22 7.83
C VAL A 63 1.82 2.02 7.57
N LEU A 64 2.63 1.69 8.56
CA LEU A 64 3.38 0.44 8.59
C LEU A 64 2.47 -0.68 9.07
N CYS A 65 2.20 -1.65 8.20
CA CYS A 65 1.33 -2.79 8.46
C CYS A 65 2.17 -4.06 8.66
N THR A 66 2.18 -4.57 9.88
CA THR A 66 2.91 -5.78 10.27
C THR A 66 1.97 -6.83 10.87
N SER A 67 2.53 -7.97 11.31
CA SER A 67 1.75 -9.00 11.98
C SER A 67 1.69 -8.78 13.50
N THR A 68 0.80 -9.54 14.16
CA THR A 68 0.75 -9.58 15.63
C THR A 68 1.85 -10.45 16.24
N HIS A 69 2.72 -11.08 15.43
CA HIS A 69 3.85 -11.86 15.93
C HIS A 69 4.75 -11.00 16.85
N PRO A 70 5.20 -11.52 18.00
CA PRO A 70 6.02 -10.76 18.96
C PRO A 70 7.28 -10.13 18.33
N ASP A 71 7.95 -10.86 17.42
CA ASP A 71 9.17 -10.37 16.77
C ASP A 71 8.92 -9.16 15.85
N ASP A 72 7.70 -8.99 15.36
CA ASP A 72 7.34 -7.86 14.49
C ASP A 72 7.12 -6.57 15.29
N GLN A 73 6.94 -6.65 16.62
CA GLN A 73 6.72 -5.47 17.46
C GLN A 73 7.94 -4.54 17.48
N VAL A 74 9.12 -5.05 17.18
CA VAL A 74 10.36 -4.26 17.03
C VAL A 74 10.25 -3.20 15.91
N LEU A 75 9.28 -3.34 15.01
CA LEU A 75 9.03 -2.40 13.92
C LEU A 75 8.25 -1.16 14.36
N GLN A 76 7.53 -1.22 15.50
CA GLN A 76 6.75 -0.08 16.00
C GLN A 76 7.59 1.15 16.28
N PRO A 77 8.74 1.07 16.98
CA PRO A 77 9.60 2.24 17.21
C PRO A 77 10.08 2.91 15.92
N LEU A 78 10.24 2.16 14.82
CA LEU A 78 10.62 2.72 13.53
C LEU A 78 9.48 3.55 12.91
N ALA A 79 8.25 3.09 13.05
CA ALA A 79 7.07 3.84 12.62
C ALA A 79 6.94 5.15 13.42
N GLU A 80 7.10 5.09 14.74
CA GLU A 80 7.09 6.26 15.63
C GLU A 80 8.20 7.25 15.26
N GLN A 81 9.43 6.77 15.07
CA GLN A 81 10.57 7.60 14.67
C GLN A 81 10.36 8.26 13.30
N ALA A 82 9.75 7.53 12.36
CA ALA A 82 9.40 8.08 11.06
C ALA A 82 8.18 9.01 11.11
N GLY A 83 7.39 9.00 12.19
CA GLY A 83 6.13 9.73 12.32
C GLY A 83 5.06 9.22 11.36
N VAL A 84 4.97 7.89 11.19
CA VAL A 84 3.93 7.21 10.41
C VAL A 84 3.07 6.35 11.33
N GLY A 85 1.87 5.98 10.86
CA GLY A 85 0.99 5.08 11.59
C GLY A 85 1.58 3.67 11.71
N PHE A 86 1.15 2.94 12.73
CA PHE A 86 1.51 1.53 12.94
C PHE A 86 0.24 0.68 13.11
N PHE A 87 0.17 -0.44 12.42
CA PHE A 87 -0.90 -1.41 12.53
C PHE A 87 -0.35 -2.83 12.57
N ALA A 88 -0.72 -3.59 13.60
CA ALA A 88 -0.43 -5.01 13.71
C ALA A 88 -1.74 -5.80 13.55
N GLY A 89 -1.78 -6.71 12.59
CA GLY A 89 -2.96 -7.52 12.27
C GLY A 89 -2.63 -8.97 12.00
N SER A 90 -3.48 -9.67 11.25
CA SER A 90 -3.33 -11.10 10.97
C SER A 90 -1.91 -11.45 10.53
N GLU A 91 -1.36 -12.52 11.09
CA GLU A 91 -0.03 -13.03 10.74
C GLU A 91 -0.05 -13.71 9.37
N ASP A 92 -1.03 -14.57 9.14
CA ASP A 92 -1.10 -15.42 7.95
C ASP A 92 -1.84 -14.78 6.79
N ASP A 93 -2.74 -13.84 7.07
CA ASP A 93 -3.59 -13.21 6.06
C ASP A 93 -3.25 -11.73 5.86
N VAL A 94 -2.35 -11.46 4.92
CA VAL A 94 -1.92 -10.09 4.58
C VAL A 94 -3.08 -9.27 4.02
N MET A 95 -3.99 -9.89 3.24
CA MET A 95 -5.14 -9.17 2.67
C MET A 95 -6.10 -8.73 3.77
N GLN A 96 -6.40 -9.60 4.75
CA GLN A 96 -7.20 -9.23 5.91
C GLN A 96 -6.55 -8.12 6.72
N ARG A 97 -5.24 -8.24 6.97
CA ARG A 97 -4.47 -7.19 7.65
C ARG A 97 -4.61 -5.82 7.00
N PHE A 98 -4.56 -5.79 5.66
CA PHE A 98 -4.73 -4.54 4.90
C PHE A 98 -6.17 -4.01 4.97
N LEU A 99 -7.17 -4.89 4.93
CA LEU A 99 -8.57 -4.51 5.09
C LEU A 99 -8.86 -3.93 6.47
N ASP A 100 -8.34 -4.56 7.54
CA ASP A 100 -8.51 -4.08 8.91
C ASP A 100 -7.80 -2.72 9.11
N ALA A 101 -6.60 -2.56 8.55
CA ALA A 101 -5.90 -1.28 8.56
C ALA A 101 -6.66 -0.20 7.77
N ALA A 102 -7.22 -0.57 6.60
CA ALA A 102 -8.01 0.35 5.78
C ALA A 102 -9.28 0.80 6.49
N GLU A 103 -9.96 -0.10 7.20
CA GLU A 103 -11.13 0.23 8.01
C GLU A 103 -10.77 1.20 9.13
N ARG A 104 -9.69 0.94 9.88
CA ARG A 104 -9.22 1.85 10.94
C ARG A 104 -8.91 3.25 10.41
N GLU A 105 -8.27 3.34 9.27
CA GLU A 105 -7.90 4.62 8.64
C GLU A 105 -9.04 5.23 7.80
N GLN A 106 -10.19 4.56 7.71
CA GLN A 106 -11.33 4.94 6.86
C GLN A 106 -10.92 5.14 5.38
N ALA A 107 -9.95 4.35 4.91
CA ALA A 107 -9.41 4.47 3.56
C ALA A 107 -10.41 4.05 2.49
N GLU A 108 -10.48 4.81 1.40
CA GLU A 108 -11.21 4.44 0.18
C GLU A 108 -10.28 3.76 -0.82
N HIS A 109 -9.01 4.17 -0.82
CA HIS A 109 -7.95 3.61 -1.66
C HIS A 109 -6.71 3.35 -0.83
N VAL A 110 -5.99 2.31 -1.18
CA VAL A 110 -4.73 1.91 -0.56
C VAL A 110 -3.62 1.92 -1.61
N VAL A 111 -2.47 2.48 -1.26
CA VAL A 111 -1.24 2.24 -2.01
C VAL A 111 -0.43 1.19 -1.28
N ARG A 112 -0.32 0.00 -1.86
CA ARG A 112 0.50 -1.08 -1.34
C ARG A 112 1.95 -0.87 -1.71
N VAL A 113 2.82 -0.95 -0.70
CA VAL A 113 4.28 -0.97 -0.83
C VAL A 113 4.81 -2.14 -0.01
N THR A 114 5.80 -2.87 -0.51
CA THR A 114 6.49 -3.89 0.30
C THR A 114 7.71 -3.28 0.99
N GLY A 115 8.00 -3.74 2.20
CA GLY A 115 9.01 -3.14 3.09
C GLY A 115 10.46 -3.22 2.57
N ASP A 116 10.69 -3.88 1.44
CA ASP A 116 11.97 -3.96 0.73
C ASP A 116 12.02 -3.11 -0.55
N ASP A 117 10.95 -2.42 -0.92
CA ASP A 117 10.91 -1.50 -2.06
C ASP A 117 11.47 -0.11 -1.67
N LEU A 118 12.73 -0.08 -1.28
CA LEU A 118 13.38 1.10 -0.68
C LEU A 118 13.48 2.31 -1.62
N LEU A 119 13.32 2.09 -2.91
CA LEU A 119 13.50 3.10 -3.94
C LEU A 119 12.19 3.70 -4.45
N VAL A 120 11.04 3.36 -3.85
CA VAL A 120 9.74 3.96 -4.23
C VAL A 120 9.85 5.48 -4.21
N ASP A 121 9.55 6.09 -5.35
CA ASP A 121 9.61 7.54 -5.50
C ASP A 121 8.25 8.16 -5.15
N PRO A 122 8.18 9.10 -4.19
CA PRO A 122 6.95 9.74 -3.77
C PRO A 122 6.20 10.46 -4.91
N ALA A 123 6.92 11.07 -5.86
CA ALA A 123 6.28 11.77 -6.98
C ALA A 123 5.66 10.80 -7.98
N TYR A 124 6.27 9.62 -8.20
CA TYR A 124 5.65 8.55 -8.99
C TYR A 124 4.45 7.95 -8.29
N LEU A 125 4.53 7.76 -6.97
CA LEU A 125 3.40 7.31 -6.17
C LEU A 125 2.22 8.28 -6.28
N ASP A 126 2.45 9.57 -6.12
CA ASP A 126 1.41 10.61 -6.27
C ASP A 126 0.77 10.56 -7.67
N ARG A 127 1.57 10.40 -8.74
CA ARG A 127 1.06 10.25 -10.11
C ARG A 127 0.22 9.00 -10.30
N LEU A 128 0.66 7.87 -9.73
CA LEU A 128 -0.10 6.61 -9.76
C LEU A 128 -1.47 6.80 -9.13
N VAL A 129 -1.53 7.39 -7.93
CA VAL A 129 -2.77 7.63 -7.20
C VAL A 129 -3.72 8.54 -7.98
N LEU A 130 -3.22 9.67 -8.49
CA LEU A 130 -4.03 10.60 -9.26
C LEU A 130 -4.59 9.95 -10.54
N HIS A 131 -3.79 9.14 -11.22
CA HIS A 131 -4.25 8.38 -12.39
C HIS A 131 -5.30 7.35 -12.01
N HIS A 132 -5.04 6.55 -10.97
CA HIS A 132 -5.94 5.53 -10.43
C HIS A 132 -7.34 6.10 -10.13
N ILE A 133 -7.39 7.22 -9.42
CA ILE A 133 -8.64 7.90 -9.05
C ILE A 133 -9.34 8.45 -10.30
N ARG A 134 -8.61 9.14 -11.17
CA ARG A 134 -9.18 9.75 -12.38
C ARG A 134 -9.83 8.74 -13.31
N GLU A 135 -9.23 7.58 -13.47
CA GLU A 135 -9.76 6.51 -14.33
C GLU A 135 -10.84 5.67 -13.61
N GLY A 136 -11.08 5.89 -12.31
CA GLY A 136 -11.99 5.05 -11.51
C GLY A 136 -11.55 3.59 -11.52
N ALA A 137 -10.25 3.36 -11.47
CA ALA A 137 -9.68 2.03 -11.55
C ALA A 137 -9.86 1.27 -10.22
N GLU A 138 -10.06 -0.03 -10.30
CA GLU A 138 -10.05 -0.93 -9.13
C GLU A 138 -8.63 -1.30 -8.72
N TYR A 139 -7.72 -1.40 -9.71
CA TYR A 139 -6.29 -1.69 -9.51
C TYR A 139 -5.44 -0.91 -10.52
N SER A 140 -4.29 -0.41 -10.07
CA SER A 140 -3.31 0.28 -10.93
C SER A 140 -1.89 -0.02 -10.49
N CYS A 141 -0.99 -0.20 -11.45
CA CYS A 141 0.45 -0.27 -11.24
C CYS A 141 1.19 0.47 -12.35
N MET A 142 2.46 0.76 -12.12
CA MET A 142 3.34 1.34 -13.15
C MET A 142 4.29 0.26 -13.68
N PRO A 143 4.09 -0.25 -14.89
CA PRO A 143 5.02 -1.21 -15.49
C PRO A 143 6.33 -0.53 -15.88
N GLY A 144 7.43 -1.30 -15.90
CA GLY A 144 8.73 -0.84 -16.40
C GLY A 144 9.55 -0.03 -15.41
N LEU A 145 9.13 0.12 -14.16
CA LEU A 145 9.96 0.68 -13.11
C LEU A 145 11.09 -0.30 -12.70
N PRO A 146 12.26 0.21 -12.29
CA PRO A 146 13.28 -0.62 -11.66
C PRO A 146 12.75 -1.35 -10.43
N LYS A 147 13.29 -2.55 -10.15
CA LYS A 147 12.95 -3.28 -8.92
C LYS A 147 13.25 -2.44 -7.69
N GLY A 148 12.34 -2.50 -6.71
CA GLY A 148 12.42 -1.72 -5.49
C GLY A 148 11.79 -0.32 -5.61
N MET A 149 11.20 0.01 -6.76
CA MET A 149 10.40 1.21 -6.98
C MET A 149 8.92 0.91 -7.14
N GLU A 150 8.54 -0.37 -7.04
CA GLU A 150 7.17 -0.79 -7.30
C GLU A 150 6.23 -0.34 -6.20
N CYS A 151 5.08 0.18 -6.59
CA CYS A 151 3.93 0.39 -5.74
C CYS A 151 2.64 0.15 -6.55
N GLU A 152 1.58 -0.20 -5.86
CA GLU A 152 0.31 -0.57 -6.48
C GLU A 152 -0.83 0.16 -5.78
N ALA A 153 -1.70 0.81 -6.55
CA ALA A 153 -2.90 1.46 -6.03
C ALA A 153 -4.11 0.52 -6.21
N VAL A 154 -4.92 0.38 -5.17
CA VAL A 154 -6.09 -0.49 -5.16
C VAL A 154 -7.24 0.18 -4.40
N SER A 155 -8.46 0.12 -4.93
CA SER A 155 -9.64 0.54 -4.17
C SER A 155 -9.94 -0.48 -3.07
N VAL A 156 -10.38 -0.02 -1.90
CA VAL A 156 -10.72 -0.92 -0.78
C VAL A 156 -11.84 -1.89 -1.18
N GLU A 157 -12.78 -1.45 -2.02
CA GLU A 157 -13.84 -2.33 -2.53
C GLU A 157 -13.30 -3.45 -3.44
N ALA A 158 -12.29 -3.14 -4.28
CA ALA A 158 -11.61 -4.17 -5.07
C ALA A 158 -10.86 -5.17 -4.19
N LEU A 159 -10.22 -4.68 -3.10
CA LEU A 159 -9.55 -5.55 -2.14
C LEU A 159 -10.54 -6.47 -1.41
N LYS A 160 -11.72 -5.96 -1.00
CA LYS A 160 -12.82 -6.75 -0.44
C LYS A 160 -13.35 -7.79 -1.45
N LYS A 161 -13.48 -7.38 -2.72
CA LYS A 161 -13.91 -8.28 -3.80
C LYS A 161 -12.87 -9.40 -4.02
N ALA A 162 -11.59 -9.06 -4.09
CA ALA A 162 -10.50 -10.03 -4.22
C ALA A 162 -10.49 -11.03 -3.03
N LYS A 163 -10.70 -10.53 -1.80
CA LYS A 163 -10.79 -11.37 -0.60
C LYS A 163 -11.94 -12.38 -0.68
N ARG A 164 -13.12 -11.97 -1.19
CA ARG A 164 -14.26 -12.88 -1.38
C ARG A 164 -14.03 -13.93 -2.46
N LEU A 165 -13.23 -13.62 -3.47
CA LEU A 165 -12.93 -14.52 -4.58
C LEU A 165 -11.75 -15.45 -4.29
N ALA A 166 -10.90 -15.11 -3.31
CA ALA A 166 -9.79 -15.95 -2.92
C ALA A 166 -10.29 -17.20 -2.20
N GLU A 167 -10.04 -18.38 -2.78
CA GLU A 167 -10.41 -19.67 -2.17
C GLU A 167 -9.55 -19.99 -0.94
N ASP A 168 -8.30 -19.51 -0.93
CA ASP A 168 -7.35 -19.72 0.15
C ASP A 168 -6.62 -18.40 0.47
N SER A 169 -6.82 -17.90 1.67
CA SER A 169 -6.19 -16.66 2.15
C SER A 169 -4.72 -16.82 2.56
N SER A 170 -4.20 -18.04 2.68
CA SER A 170 -2.79 -18.32 3.00
C SER A 170 -1.84 -17.80 1.91
N TRP A 171 -2.32 -17.63 0.68
CA TRP A 171 -1.59 -17.02 -0.44
C TRP A 171 -1.72 -15.50 -0.50
N SER A 172 -2.22 -14.89 0.55
CA SER A 172 -2.48 -13.45 0.61
C SER A 172 -1.21 -12.59 0.50
N GLU A 173 -0.02 -13.16 0.63
CA GLU A 173 1.25 -12.50 0.32
C GLU A 173 1.30 -12.00 -1.14
N TYR A 174 0.60 -12.71 -2.03
CA TYR A 174 0.43 -12.39 -3.45
C TYR A 174 -0.94 -11.76 -3.75
N MET A 175 -1.50 -11.05 -2.78
CA MET A 175 -2.85 -10.46 -2.85
C MET A 175 -3.14 -9.70 -4.15
N THR A 176 -2.13 -9.09 -4.74
CA THR A 176 -2.27 -8.31 -5.98
C THR A 176 -2.38 -9.18 -7.23
N TRP A 177 -2.04 -10.47 -7.17
CA TRP A 177 -2.23 -11.37 -8.32
C TRP A 177 -3.71 -11.57 -8.63
N TYR A 178 -4.57 -11.63 -7.62
CA TYR A 178 -6.01 -11.70 -7.81
C TYR A 178 -6.56 -10.46 -8.52
N LEU A 179 -5.93 -9.29 -8.31
CA LEU A 179 -6.33 -8.02 -8.90
C LEU A 179 -5.85 -7.83 -10.35
N LYS A 180 -4.92 -8.68 -10.82
CA LYS A 180 -4.36 -8.63 -12.18
C LYS A 180 -5.16 -9.45 -13.19
N VAL A 181 -6.44 -9.66 -12.95
CA VAL A 181 -7.36 -10.39 -13.84
C VAL A 181 -8.28 -9.37 -14.50
N PRO A 182 -7.99 -8.93 -15.75
CA PRO A 182 -8.72 -7.82 -16.41
C PRO A 182 -10.21 -8.11 -16.64
N GLU A 183 -10.59 -9.39 -16.69
CA GLU A 183 -11.98 -9.83 -16.82
C GLU A 183 -12.80 -9.60 -15.54
N VAL A 184 -12.13 -9.41 -14.40
CA VAL A 184 -12.74 -9.28 -13.07
C VAL A 184 -12.55 -7.88 -12.51
N PHE A 185 -11.38 -7.28 -12.73
CA PHE A 185 -11.00 -5.98 -12.14
C PHE A 185 -10.62 -4.98 -13.23
N ARG A 186 -11.10 -3.75 -13.05
CA ARG A 186 -10.81 -2.63 -13.93
C ARG A 186 -9.49 -1.93 -13.56
#